data_edd28d33511d8ba900e9d7d94f94e0c9
#
_entry.id   edd28d33511d8ba900e9d7d94f94e0c9
#
_cell.length_a   1.000
_cell.length_b   1.000
_cell.length_c   1.000
_cell.angle_alpha   90.00
_cell.angle_beta   90.00
_cell.angle_gamma   90.00
#
_symmetry.space_group_name_H-M   'P 1'
#
loop_
_entity.id
_entity.type
_entity.pdbx_description
1 polymer ?
#
loop_
_entity_poly.entity_id
_entity_poly.type
_entity_poly.pdbx_seq_one_letter_code
_entity_poly.pdbx_strand_id
1 'polypeptide(L)'
;MNQEDLQKLKETNSCPTGDFEGADLSGMDLRRANLSGAALKKANLRNADLTEANLSVADLTHANLQEAKIRQANLEGTLLVNADLRHANLGSANLMFADLSKADLYKANLTNASISEAKFCSTTLPDGKISNLDC
;
A
#
# COMPACT_ATOMS: atom_id res chain seq x y z
N MET A 1 -6.01 15.20 -6.75
CA MET A 1 -6.36 14.07 -7.63
C MET A 1 -6.58 14.56 -9.06
N ASN A 2 -6.12 13.80 -10.04
CA ASN A 2 -6.28 14.11 -11.47
C ASN A 2 -7.34 13.18 -12.07
N GLN A 3 -8.43 13.74 -12.61
CA GLN A 3 -9.53 12.94 -13.17
C GLN A 3 -9.12 12.17 -14.43
N GLU A 4 -8.21 12.72 -15.23
CA GLU A 4 -7.70 12.03 -16.42
C GLU A 4 -6.89 10.81 -16.01
N ASP A 5 -6.09 10.91 -14.95
CA ASP A 5 -5.33 9.79 -14.43
C ASP A 5 -6.26 8.70 -13.89
N LEU A 6 -7.32 9.08 -13.18
CA LEU A 6 -8.31 8.12 -12.69
C LEU A 6 -9.00 7.39 -13.84
N GLN A 7 -9.37 8.11 -14.89
CA GLN A 7 -10.00 7.52 -16.06
C GLN A 7 -9.02 6.57 -16.78
N LYS A 8 -7.76 6.99 -16.92
CA LYS A 8 -6.72 6.14 -17.51
C LYS A 8 -6.55 4.85 -16.73
N LEU A 9 -6.50 4.93 -15.40
CA LEU A 9 -6.39 3.74 -14.54
C LEU A 9 -7.58 2.80 -14.76
N LYS A 10 -8.79 3.34 -14.79
CA LYS A 10 -10.01 2.53 -15.01
C LYS A 10 -10.04 1.87 -16.38
N GLU A 11 -9.57 2.55 -17.42
CA GLU A 11 -9.60 2.03 -18.79
C GLU A 11 -8.45 1.06 -19.09
N THR A 12 -7.25 1.32 -18.54
CA THR A 12 -6.05 0.59 -18.95
C THR A 12 -5.43 -0.26 -17.85
N ASN A 13 -5.88 -0.10 -16.61
CA ASN A 13 -5.27 -0.72 -15.43
C ASN A 13 -3.80 -0.27 -15.21
N SER A 14 -3.41 0.87 -15.78
CA SER A 14 -2.03 1.35 -15.71
C SER A 14 -2.00 2.88 -15.70
N CYS A 15 -1.42 3.42 -14.65
CA CYS A 15 -1.16 4.87 -14.58
C CYS A 15 0.04 5.11 -13.66
N PRO A 16 1.27 4.73 -14.10
CA PRO A 16 2.46 5.02 -13.31
C PRO A 16 2.61 6.52 -13.12
N THR A 17 3.10 6.92 -11.96
CA THR A 17 3.26 8.33 -11.54
C THR A 17 1.97 9.16 -11.55
N GLY A 18 0.80 8.51 -11.66
CA GLY A 18 -0.49 9.19 -11.64
C GLY A 18 -0.79 9.88 -10.32
N ASP A 19 -1.67 10.88 -10.37
CA ASP A 19 -2.11 11.62 -9.18
C ASP A 19 -3.48 11.13 -8.72
N PHE A 20 -3.47 10.39 -7.61
CA PHE A 20 -4.67 9.83 -6.99
C PHE A 20 -4.81 10.30 -5.54
N GLU A 21 -4.22 11.46 -5.20
CA GLU A 21 -4.28 11.98 -3.84
C GLU A 21 -5.73 12.16 -3.40
N GLY A 22 -6.09 11.53 -2.26
CA GLY A 22 -7.45 11.57 -1.73
C GLY A 22 -8.50 10.85 -2.56
N ALA A 23 -8.12 10.13 -3.61
CA ALA A 23 -9.08 9.44 -4.47
C ALA A 23 -9.79 8.30 -3.74
N ASP A 24 -11.05 8.08 -4.08
CA ASP A 24 -11.79 6.93 -3.61
C ASP A 24 -11.61 5.78 -4.60
N LEU A 25 -10.75 4.83 -4.23
CA LEU A 25 -10.46 3.63 -5.01
C LEU A 25 -10.95 2.39 -4.26
N SER A 26 -11.85 2.58 -3.28
CA SER A 26 -12.32 1.50 -2.43
C SER A 26 -13.03 0.42 -3.24
N GLY A 27 -12.75 -0.84 -2.90
CA GLY A 27 -13.35 -2.00 -3.54
C GLY A 27 -12.99 -2.20 -5.01
N MET A 28 -12.09 -1.40 -5.57
CA MET A 28 -11.72 -1.52 -6.98
C MET A 28 -10.91 -2.79 -7.25
N ASP A 29 -11.12 -3.37 -8.43
CA ASP A 29 -10.26 -4.42 -8.96
C ASP A 29 -9.04 -3.77 -9.60
N LEU A 30 -7.93 -3.78 -8.85
CA LEU A 30 -6.65 -3.24 -9.28
C LEU A 30 -5.60 -4.34 -9.39
N ARG A 31 -6.04 -5.59 -9.62
CA ARG A 31 -5.11 -6.70 -9.78
C ARG A 31 -4.16 -6.44 -10.94
N ARG A 32 -2.86 -6.62 -10.66
CA ARG A 32 -1.78 -6.40 -11.63
C ARG A 32 -1.69 -4.97 -12.15
N ALA A 33 -2.38 -4.02 -11.53
CA ALA A 33 -2.31 -2.62 -11.94
C ALA A 33 -0.89 -2.09 -11.85
N ASN A 34 -0.52 -1.22 -12.78
CA ASN A 34 0.73 -0.49 -12.70
C ASN A 34 0.50 0.89 -12.09
N LEU A 35 0.83 1.01 -10.81
CA LEU A 35 0.73 2.24 -10.03
C LEU A 35 2.11 2.66 -9.50
N SER A 36 3.18 2.25 -10.17
CA SER A 36 4.53 2.60 -9.74
C SER A 36 4.72 4.12 -9.70
N GLY A 37 5.30 4.61 -8.62
CA GLY A 37 5.53 6.04 -8.43
C GLY A 37 4.28 6.89 -8.28
N ALA A 38 3.09 6.29 -8.16
CA ALA A 38 1.84 7.05 -8.07
C ALA A 38 1.73 7.83 -6.76
N ALA A 39 1.08 8.99 -6.82
CA ALA A 39 0.72 9.77 -5.65
C ALA A 39 -0.63 9.28 -5.12
N LEU A 40 -0.59 8.54 -4.00
CA LEU A 40 -1.76 7.92 -3.38
C LEU A 40 -1.96 8.39 -1.93
N LYS A 41 -1.40 9.56 -1.58
CA LYS A 41 -1.60 10.12 -0.25
C LYS A 41 -3.08 10.23 0.06
N LYS A 42 -3.47 9.75 1.25
CA LYS A 42 -4.85 9.83 1.73
C LYS A 42 -5.87 9.13 0.81
N ALA A 43 -5.43 8.34 -0.16
CA ALA A 43 -6.35 7.57 -1.00
C ALA A 43 -7.09 6.54 -0.17
N ASN A 44 -8.34 6.30 -0.52
CA ASN A 44 -9.12 5.23 0.09
C ASN A 44 -9.04 3.99 -0.79
N LEU A 45 -8.29 3.00 -0.32
CA LEU A 45 -8.11 1.69 -0.97
C LEU A 45 -8.73 0.57 -0.13
N ARG A 46 -9.65 0.91 0.76
CA ARG A 46 -10.31 -0.09 1.61
C ARG A 46 -10.99 -1.14 0.74
N ASN A 47 -10.76 -2.41 1.06
CA ASN A 47 -11.30 -3.56 0.32
C ASN A 47 -10.87 -3.63 -1.16
N ALA A 48 -9.93 -2.83 -1.62
CA ALA A 48 -9.44 -2.93 -2.99
C ALA A 48 -8.65 -4.23 -3.18
N ASP A 49 -8.67 -4.76 -4.38
CA ASP A 49 -7.86 -5.91 -4.75
C ASP A 49 -6.64 -5.45 -5.54
N LEU A 50 -5.49 -5.47 -4.88
CA LEU A 50 -4.19 -5.06 -5.41
C LEU A 50 -3.28 -6.27 -5.63
N THR A 51 -3.85 -7.46 -5.74
CA THR A 51 -3.07 -8.69 -5.92
C THR A 51 -2.15 -8.54 -7.15
N GLU A 52 -0.86 -8.79 -6.94
CA GLU A 52 0.17 -8.68 -7.97
C GLU A 52 0.35 -7.27 -8.56
N ALA A 53 -0.24 -6.23 -7.96
CA ALA A 53 -0.07 -4.87 -8.45
C ALA A 53 1.36 -4.36 -8.23
N ASN A 54 1.79 -3.44 -9.09
CA ASN A 54 3.05 -2.73 -8.93
C ASN A 54 2.81 -1.37 -8.30
N LEU A 55 3.20 -1.22 -7.03
CA LEU A 55 3.12 0.02 -6.26
C LEU A 55 4.53 0.50 -5.87
N SER A 56 5.56 0.02 -6.56
CA SER A 56 6.93 0.39 -6.22
C SER A 56 7.11 1.90 -6.21
N VAL A 57 7.82 2.40 -5.22
CA VAL A 57 8.10 3.81 -4.96
C VAL A 57 6.87 4.73 -4.96
N ALA A 58 5.66 4.19 -4.81
CA ALA A 58 4.44 4.98 -4.67
C ALA A 58 4.39 5.65 -3.29
N ASP A 59 3.64 6.76 -3.19
CA ASP A 59 3.42 7.45 -1.93
C ASP A 59 2.02 7.14 -1.41
N LEU A 60 1.93 6.27 -0.40
CA LEU A 60 0.70 5.84 0.26
C LEU A 60 0.57 6.43 1.67
N THR A 61 1.25 7.55 1.92
CA THR A 61 1.19 8.21 3.22
C THR A 61 -0.26 8.54 3.58
N HIS A 62 -0.69 8.13 4.79
CA HIS A 62 -2.06 8.29 5.28
C HIS A 62 -3.13 7.57 4.44
N ALA A 63 -2.78 6.65 3.56
CA ALA A 63 -3.78 5.90 2.79
C ALA A 63 -4.53 4.92 3.69
N ASN A 64 -5.78 4.66 3.33
CA ASN A 64 -6.60 3.63 3.97
C ASN A 64 -6.55 2.34 3.13
N LEU A 65 -5.88 1.32 3.65
CA LEU A 65 -5.73 0.01 3.01
C LEU A 65 -6.38 -1.09 3.85
N GLN A 66 -7.34 -0.72 4.71
CA GLN A 66 -8.03 -1.71 5.55
C GLN A 66 -8.65 -2.80 4.68
N GLU A 67 -8.41 -4.04 5.07
CA GLU A 67 -8.98 -5.22 4.40
C GLU A 67 -8.61 -5.32 2.91
N ALA A 68 -7.64 -4.57 2.44
CA ALA A 68 -7.18 -4.66 1.06
C ALA A 68 -6.46 -6.00 0.82
N LYS A 69 -6.62 -6.53 -0.38
CA LYS A 69 -5.87 -7.70 -0.84
C LYS A 69 -4.63 -7.23 -1.57
N ILE A 70 -3.46 -7.49 -0.97
CA ILE A 70 -2.18 -6.96 -1.47
C ILE A 70 -1.19 -8.13 -1.68
N ARG A 71 -1.70 -9.32 -1.91
CA ARG A 71 -0.87 -10.51 -2.09
C ARG A 71 0.03 -10.35 -3.30
N GLN A 72 1.30 -10.72 -3.14
CA GLN A 72 2.30 -10.72 -4.20
C GLN A 72 2.48 -9.37 -4.88
N ALA A 73 2.00 -8.28 -4.27
CA ALA A 73 2.20 -6.94 -4.79
C ALA A 73 3.65 -6.50 -4.60
N ASN A 74 4.11 -5.64 -5.49
CA ASN A 74 5.41 -5.00 -5.37
C ASN A 74 5.24 -3.66 -4.66
N LEU A 75 5.66 -3.60 -3.39
CA LEU A 75 5.65 -2.40 -2.56
C LEU A 75 7.08 -1.93 -2.25
N GLU A 76 8.05 -2.30 -3.09
CA GLU A 76 9.44 -1.92 -2.87
C GLU A 76 9.58 -0.40 -2.85
N GLY A 77 10.20 0.11 -1.79
CA GLY A 77 10.46 1.55 -1.64
C GLY A 77 9.23 2.42 -1.46
N THR A 78 8.04 1.83 -1.18
CA THR A 78 6.83 2.62 -0.96
C THR A 78 6.91 3.41 0.33
N LEU A 79 6.22 4.56 0.35
CA LEU A 79 5.97 5.31 1.57
C LEU A 79 4.61 4.90 2.10
N LEU A 80 4.60 4.25 3.27
CA LEU A 80 3.38 3.80 3.96
C LEU A 80 3.27 4.47 5.34
N VAL A 81 3.87 5.66 5.47
CA VAL A 81 3.88 6.40 6.74
C VAL A 81 2.44 6.74 7.14
N ASN A 82 2.07 6.38 8.37
CA ASN A 82 0.71 6.57 8.89
C ASN A 82 -0.38 5.85 8.07
N ALA A 83 -0.05 4.89 7.21
CA ALA A 83 -1.07 4.13 6.48
C ALA A 83 -1.84 3.19 7.41
N ASP A 84 -3.09 2.98 7.10
CA ASP A 84 -3.95 2.03 7.83
C ASP A 84 -4.02 0.73 7.03
N LEU A 85 -3.33 -0.30 7.50
CA LEU A 85 -3.24 -1.63 6.87
C LEU A 85 -3.93 -2.70 7.72
N ARG A 86 -4.82 -2.29 8.63
CA ARG A 86 -5.51 -3.26 9.49
C ARG A 86 -6.25 -4.30 8.67
N HIS A 87 -6.05 -5.57 9.02
CA HIS A 87 -6.68 -6.71 8.33
C HIS A 87 -6.32 -6.86 6.85
N ALA A 88 -5.32 -6.15 6.35
CA ALA A 88 -4.86 -6.29 4.98
C ALA A 88 -4.13 -7.63 4.79
N ASN A 89 -4.22 -8.20 3.59
CA ASN A 89 -3.48 -9.41 3.23
C ASN A 89 -2.26 -9.04 2.39
N LEU A 90 -1.09 -9.07 3.00
CA LEU A 90 0.21 -8.77 2.38
C LEU A 90 1.02 -10.04 2.12
N GLY A 91 0.35 -11.19 2.03
CA GLY A 91 1.03 -12.46 1.80
C GLY A 91 1.94 -12.42 0.58
N SER A 92 3.19 -12.79 0.75
CA SER A 92 4.22 -12.80 -0.30
C SER A 92 4.45 -11.45 -0.98
N ALA A 93 4.02 -10.34 -0.38
CA ALA A 93 4.29 -9.01 -0.91
C ALA A 93 5.77 -8.64 -0.74
N ASN A 94 6.27 -7.79 -1.62
CA ASN A 94 7.62 -7.24 -1.52
C ASN A 94 7.57 -5.86 -0.86
N LEU A 95 7.99 -5.78 0.40
CA LEU A 95 8.06 -4.55 1.18
C LEU A 95 9.51 -4.09 1.40
N MET A 96 10.45 -4.57 0.60
CA MET A 96 11.85 -4.19 0.74
C MET A 96 11.99 -2.67 0.62
N PHE A 97 12.74 -2.06 1.53
CA PHE A 97 12.97 -0.61 1.59
C PHE A 97 11.71 0.24 1.79
N ALA A 98 10.57 -0.35 2.10
CA ALA A 98 9.35 0.42 2.38
C ALA A 98 9.45 1.14 3.72
N ASP A 99 8.86 2.31 3.82
CA ASP A 99 8.75 3.05 5.09
C ASP A 99 7.36 2.85 5.68
N LEU A 100 7.29 2.04 6.75
CA LEU A 100 6.07 1.71 7.46
C LEU A 100 5.96 2.49 8.80
N SER A 101 6.73 3.56 8.95
CA SER A 101 6.72 4.33 10.19
C SER A 101 5.29 4.78 10.53
N LYS A 102 4.88 4.51 11.77
CA LYS A 102 3.54 4.86 12.28
C LYS A 102 2.38 4.19 11.54
N ALA A 103 2.64 3.23 10.67
CA ALA A 103 1.58 2.45 10.02
C ALA A 103 0.92 1.51 11.03
N ASP A 104 -0.33 1.15 10.77
CA ASP A 104 -1.08 0.18 11.59
C ASP A 104 -1.29 -1.10 10.81
N LEU A 105 -0.60 -2.18 11.23
CA LEU A 105 -0.68 -3.51 10.62
C LEU A 105 -1.51 -4.49 11.48
N TYR A 106 -2.31 -3.98 12.43
CA TYR A 106 -3.06 -4.87 13.32
C TYR A 106 -3.87 -5.89 12.54
N LYS A 107 -3.65 -7.17 12.86
CA LYS A 107 -4.27 -8.31 12.18
C LYS A 107 -3.99 -8.43 10.68
N ALA A 108 -3.00 -7.71 10.16
CA ALA A 108 -2.56 -7.91 8.79
C ALA A 108 -1.83 -9.26 8.64
N ASN A 109 -1.88 -9.84 7.46
CA ASN A 109 -1.15 -11.05 7.11
C ASN A 109 0.12 -10.68 6.36
N LEU A 110 1.28 -10.97 6.95
CA LEU A 110 2.60 -10.75 6.35
C LEU A 110 3.31 -12.07 6.00
N THR A 111 2.58 -13.16 5.88
CA THR A 111 3.17 -14.48 5.62
C THR A 111 4.01 -14.44 4.33
N ASN A 112 5.28 -14.84 4.44
CA ASN A 112 6.23 -14.85 3.32
C ASN A 112 6.49 -13.47 2.67
N ALA A 113 6.10 -12.38 3.30
CA ALA A 113 6.43 -11.04 2.81
C ALA A 113 7.93 -10.79 2.97
N SER A 114 8.52 -10.09 1.99
CA SER A 114 9.91 -9.64 2.06
C SER A 114 9.95 -8.28 2.74
N ILE A 115 10.63 -8.18 3.88
CA ILE A 115 10.68 -6.94 4.68
C ILE A 115 12.11 -6.44 4.88
N SER A 116 13.05 -6.91 4.08
CA SER A 116 14.45 -6.50 4.19
C SER A 116 14.58 -4.99 4.01
N GLU A 117 15.30 -4.33 4.93
CA GLU A 117 15.50 -2.89 4.94
C GLU A 117 14.21 -2.07 5.04
N ALA A 118 13.07 -2.69 5.38
CA ALA A 118 11.85 -1.95 5.67
C ALA A 118 11.96 -1.26 7.04
N LYS A 119 11.36 -0.07 7.15
CA LYS A 119 11.42 0.74 8.37
C LYS A 119 10.13 0.59 9.17
N PHE A 120 10.27 0.22 10.47
CA PHE A 120 9.15 -0.05 11.36
C PHE A 120 9.14 0.86 12.60
N CYS A 121 9.49 2.14 12.44
CA CYS A 121 9.49 3.06 13.56
C CYS A 121 8.07 3.39 14.04
N SER A 122 7.76 3.10 15.29
CA SER A 122 6.43 3.32 15.88
C SER A 122 5.29 2.60 15.12
N THR A 123 5.61 1.50 14.46
CA THR A 123 4.64 0.73 13.67
C THR A 123 3.87 -0.24 14.55
N THR A 124 2.56 -0.31 14.41
CA THR A 124 1.75 -1.35 15.05
C THR A 124 1.85 -2.63 14.23
N LEU A 125 2.38 -3.68 14.85
CA LEU A 125 2.58 -4.98 14.22
C LEU A 125 1.29 -5.80 14.22
N PRO A 126 1.20 -6.89 13.45
CA PRO A 126 -0.02 -7.71 13.38
C PRO A 126 -0.56 -8.20 14.71
N ASP A 127 0.30 -8.44 15.69
CA ASP A 127 -0.11 -8.86 17.05
C ASP A 127 -0.52 -7.70 17.95
N GLY A 128 -0.52 -6.47 17.48
CA GLY A 128 -0.87 -5.27 18.22
C GLY A 128 0.29 -4.62 18.97
N LYS A 129 1.46 -5.23 18.97
CA LYS A 129 2.65 -4.63 19.62
C LYS A 129 3.21 -3.51 18.75
N ILE A 130 3.83 -2.53 19.39
CA ILE A 130 4.48 -1.42 18.72
C ILE A 130 5.95 -1.76 18.51
N SER A 131 6.40 -1.65 17.27
CA SER A 131 7.82 -1.75 16.93
C SER A 131 8.47 -0.38 16.97
N ASN A 132 9.65 -0.29 17.58
CA ASN A 132 10.48 0.91 17.56
C ASN A 132 11.80 0.66 16.80
N LEU A 133 11.82 -0.34 15.95
CA LEU A 133 12.98 -0.59 15.11
C LEU A 133 13.12 0.54 14.08
N ASP A 134 14.34 0.93 13.84
CA ASP A 134 14.69 1.94 12.83
C ASP A 134 14.17 3.35 13.16
N CYS A 135 13.92 3.63 14.44
CA CYS A 135 13.70 4.99 14.89
C CYS A 135 15.07 5.67 15.06
#